data_48eb6fd693c1937f8170a768c0047ba6
#
_entry.id   48eb6fd693c1937f8170a768c0047ba6
#
_cell.length_a   1.000
_cell.length_b   1.000
_cell.length_c   1.000
_cell.angle_alpha   90.00
_cell.angle_beta   90.00
_cell.angle_gamma   90.00
#
_symmetry.space_group_name_H-M   'P 1'
#
loop_
_entity.id
_entity.type
_entity.pdbx_description
1 polymer ?
#
loop_
_entity_poly.entity_id
_entity_poly.type
_entity_poly.pdbx_seq_one_letter_code
_entity_poly.pdbx_strand_id
1 'polypeptide(L)'
;TEYEGFETYMNIDERSASFMALGIAKAHKEPTVLVCTSGSAVAHYLPAILEAQYSGVPLIVLSADRPHTLLHVGAPQTVDQQKIFGTAVNYYEELAVPQEEHYYTYPRQVARKAYMKSMDTKKGPVHINVPLFEPLVPELDCKHFEAGRSPYKVFKPNYGDVFSCQNRGNSTSNPSNVSKASNIRNVSYTKITTDNNTNNSNNSNNSNPLLAQYKKVLILAGPQIDVNEVESIRSFAENLQAPILADPLSNVRRWHKTDAIDDNHEFAINCSNDTDMTQKKHFSDVVISTYDAFLADKELWPVLKPDCVIQFGQIVVSKRVQQMVASWDEVEYIEVNPTMHFMNPTGKTTIHMQASIDMFTHLYAVKNESNAYLNSWQSLEVAGKAQLSTAIEEPSCFEGRTIRELQQHIPDNSQLLVANSMTIRDFDYFWFSGESDAVLYGNRGVNGIDGTVSTALGLATNGQPTYLVTGDLSLFHDLNGLAVAKTHNLNLTIILHNNDGGGIFEYLPQKGTKHFDYLFSTSQGLDYSGAAKLYGCGYTKIINPDELSSVLANVSTESGVHIIEIPTDREYSRQL
;
A
#
# COMPACT_ATOMS: atom_id res chain seq x y z
N THR A 1 -23.11 -6.41 -16.36
CA THR A 1 -24.33 -6.49 -15.54
C THR A 1 -25.14 -7.75 -15.84
N GLU A 2 -25.24 -8.17 -17.11
CA GLU A 2 -25.92 -9.42 -17.51
C GLU A 2 -25.11 -10.69 -17.21
N TYR A 3 -23.85 -10.53 -16.85
CA TYR A 3 -22.97 -11.64 -16.51
C TYR A 3 -22.84 -11.75 -15.00
N GLU A 4 -23.30 -12.86 -14.41
CA GLU A 4 -23.31 -13.09 -12.96
C GLU A 4 -21.93 -13.16 -12.29
N GLY A 5 -20.85 -13.19 -13.08
CA GLY A 5 -19.48 -13.27 -12.57
C GLY A 5 -18.82 -11.93 -12.22
N PHE A 6 -19.54 -10.79 -12.35
CA PHE A 6 -19.00 -9.47 -12.05
C PHE A 6 -19.86 -8.72 -11.04
N GLU A 7 -19.22 -8.21 -10.00
CA GLU A 7 -19.80 -7.20 -9.14
C GLU A 7 -19.56 -5.83 -9.76
N THR A 8 -20.59 -5.00 -9.86
CA THR A 8 -20.54 -3.73 -10.60
C THR A 8 -20.92 -2.56 -9.72
N TYR A 9 -20.09 -1.50 -9.78
CA TYR A 9 -20.29 -0.24 -9.06
C TYR A 9 -20.45 0.90 -10.06
N MET A 10 -21.60 1.58 -10.03
CA MET A 10 -21.85 2.74 -10.86
C MET A 10 -21.43 4.01 -10.11
N ASN A 11 -20.60 4.81 -10.74
CA ASN A 11 -20.20 6.11 -10.23
C ASN A 11 -20.35 7.16 -11.36
N ILE A 12 -20.94 8.31 -11.05
CA ILE A 12 -21.22 9.36 -12.05
C ILE A 12 -19.95 10.19 -12.37
N ASP A 13 -19.10 10.39 -11.36
CA ASP A 13 -17.83 11.12 -11.50
C ASP A 13 -16.71 10.13 -11.85
N GLU A 14 -16.16 10.24 -13.06
CA GLU A 14 -15.13 9.34 -13.56
C GLU A 14 -13.85 9.39 -12.71
N ARG A 15 -13.45 10.55 -12.20
CA ARG A 15 -12.31 10.67 -11.29
C ARG A 15 -12.56 9.85 -10.02
N SER A 16 -13.70 10.03 -9.37
CA SER A 16 -14.10 9.25 -8.20
C SER A 16 -14.21 7.75 -8.52
N ALA A 17 -14.76 7.39 -9.69
CA ALA A 17 -14.81 5.99 -10.15
C ALA A 17 -13.43 5.35 -10.22
N SER A 18 -12.45 6.08 -10.75
CA SER A 18 -11.09 5.56 -10.92
C SER A 18 -10.34 5.36 -9.60
N PHE A 19 -10.53 6.25 -8.64
CA PHE A 19 -9.98 6.08 -7.28
C PHE A 19 -10.74 5.01 -6.48
N MET A 20 -12.04 4.86 -6.69
CA MET A 20 -12.78 3.73 -6.10
C MET A 20 -12.25 2.40 -6.65
N ALA A 21 -12.02 2.30 -7.94
CA ALA A 21 -11.40 1.11 -8.55
C ALA A 21 -9.99 0.84 -7.99
N LEU A 22 -9.21 1.88 -7.72
CA LEU A 22 -7.92 1.75 -7.03
C LEU A 22 -8.09 1.12 -5.64
N GLY A 23 -9.09 1.56 -4.87
CA GLY A 23 -9.40 1.00 -3.56
C GLY A 23 -9.85 -0.46 -3.62
N ILE A 24 -10.74 -0.79 -4.56
CA ILE A 24 -11.18 -2.16 -4.82
C ILE A 24 -9.97 -3.06 -5.13
N ALA A 25 -9.10 -2.64 -6.04
CA ALA A 25 -7.93 -3.43 -6.41
C ALA A 25 -6.94 -3.61 -5.23
N LYS A 26 -6.80 -2.61 -4.34
CA LYS A 26 -6.01 -2.73 -3.11
C LYS A 26 -6.62 -3.74 -2.13
N ALA A 27 -7.94 -3.73 -1.94
CA ALA A 27 -8.64 -4.61 -1.00
C ALA A 27 -8.63 -6.07 -1.47
N HIS A 28 -8.94 -6.30 -2.75
CA HIS A 28 -9.08 -7.64 -3.31
C HIS A 28 -7.79 -8.21 -3.91
N LYS A 29 -6.74 -7.38 -4.06
CA LYS A 29 -5.44 -7.74 -4.69
C LYS A 29 -5.55 -8.28 -6.12
N GLU A 30 -6.65 -7.94 -6.80
CA GLU A 30 -7.00 -8.34 -8.16
C GLU A 30 -7.22 -7.10 -9.04
N PRO A 31 -7.07 -7.22 -10.38
CA PRO A 31 -7.31 -6.09 -11.26
C PRO A 31 -8.79 -5.67 -11.26
N THR A 32 -9.02 -4.39 -11.00
CA THR A 32 -10.35 -3.81 -11.15
C THR A 32 -10.52 -3.24 -12.56
N VAL A 33 -11.68 -3.49 -13.17
CA VAL A 33 -12.01 -3.02 -14.51
C VAL A 33 -12.76 -1.70 -14.43
N LEU A 34 -12.24 -0.68 -15.11
CA LEU A 34 -12.86 0.62 -15.29
C LEU A 34 -13.47 0.72 -16.70
N VAL A 35 -14.71 1.15 -16.78
CA VAL A 35 -15.40 1.35 -18.07
C VAL A 35 -15.94 2.77 -18.12
N CYS A 36 -15.66 3.50 -19.21
CA CYS A 36 -16.23 4.84 -19.43
C CYS A 36 -16.67 5.04 -20.88
N THR A 37 -17.48 6.07 -21.07
CA THR A 37 -17.83 6.57 -22.40
C THR A 37 -16.64 7.26 -23.08
N SER A 38 -16.80 7.69 -24.34
CA SER A 38 -15.79 8.45 -25.07
C SER A 38 -15.72 9.93 -24.63
N GLY A 39 -14.73 10.63 -25.11
CA GLY A 39 -14.54 12.07 -24.89
C GLY A 39 -13.70 12.36 -23.64
N SER A 40 -14.10 13.34 -22.85
CA SER A 40 -13.34 13.75 -21.65
C SER A 40 -13.36 12.72 -20.51
N ALA A 41 -14.30 11.79 -20.50
CA ALA A 41 -14.49 10.79 -19.47
C ALA A 41 -13.17 10.02 -19.17
N VAL A 42 -12.53 9.50 -20.20
CA VAL A 42 -11.26 8.74 -20.05
C VAL A 42 -10.14 9.60 -19.46
N ALA A 43 -10.09 10.90 -19.78
CA ALA A 43 -9.06 11.80 -19.28
C ALA A 43 -9.14 12.01 -17.75
N HIS A 44 -10.34 11.92 -17.17
CA HIS A 44 -10.54 12.02 -15.73
C HIS A 44 -9.96 10.86 -14.94
N TYR A 45 -9.62 9.75 -15.57
CA TYR A 45 -8.96 8.62 -14.92
C TYR A 45 -7.46 8.84 -14.65
N LEU A 46 -6.82 9.78 -15.34
CA LEU A 46 -5.37 9.96 -15.28
C LEU A 46 -4.79 10.11 -13.88
N PRO A 47 -5.37 10.86 -12.92
CA PRO A 47 -4.82 10.95 -11.57
C PRO A 47 -4.72 9.59 -10.86
N ALA A 48 -5.77 8.77 -10.92
CA ALA A 48 -5.77 7.44 -10.33
C ALA A 48 -4.86 6.45 -11.09
N ILE A 49 -4.75 6.59 -12.41
CA ILE A 49 -3.83 5.79 -13.23
C ILE A 49 -2.38 6.08 -12.85
N LEU A 50 -2.01 7.35 -12.61
CA LEU A 50 -0.68 7.72 -12.11
C LEU A 50 -0.43 7.09 -10.72
N GLU A 51 -1.38 7.25 -9.80
CA GLU A 51 -1.26 6.63 -8.48
C GLU A 51 -1.10 5.10 -8.58
N ALA A 52 -1.92 4.43 -9.41
CA ALA A 52 -1.83 2.98 -9.64
C ALA A 52 -0.49 2.55 -10.22
N GLN A 53 0.05 3.31 -11.18
CA GLN A 53 1.35 3.02 -11.82
C GLN A 53 2.52 3.08 -10.85
N TYR A 54 2.52 4.08 -9.95
CA TYR A 54 3.60 4.27 -8.98
C TYR A 54 3.41 3.47 -7.69
N SER A 55 2.17 3.05 -7.37
CA SER A 55 1.90 2.14 -6.24
C SER A 55 1.86 0.66 -6.63
N GLY A 56 2.01 0.31 -7.90
CA GLY A 56 1.93 -1.09 -8.34
C GLY A 56 0.53 -1.71 -8.18
N VAL A 57 -0.54 -0.92 -8.36
CA VAL A 57 -1.92 -1.40 -8.23
C VAL A 57 -2.47 -1.76 -9.62
N PRO A 58 -2.97 -2.99 -9.81
CA PRO A 58 -3.44 -3.43 -11.11
C PRO A 58 -4.82 -2.85 -11.44
N LEU A 59 -4.94 -2.15 -12.57
CA LEU A 59 -6.20 -1.66 -13.12
C LEU A 59 -6.30 -1.99 -14.61
N ILE A 60 -7.51 -2.24 -15.10
CA ILE A 60 -7.80 -2.45 -16.52
C ILE A 60 -8.80 -1.41 -16.96
N VAL A 61 -8.36 -0.44 -17.76
CA VAL A 61 -9.24 0.60 -18.33
C VAL A 61 -9.78 0.14 -19.68
N LEU A 62 -11.11 0.14 -19.82
CA LEU A 62 -11.83 -0.06 -21.06
C LEU A 62 -12.52 1.27 -21.42
N SER A 63 -11.92 2.06 -22.28
CA SER A 63 -12.54 3.30 -22.76
C SER A 63 -13.31 3.07 -24.05
N ALA A 64 -14.63 3.28 -24.05
CA ALA A 64 -15.38 3.29 -25.29
C ALA A 64 -14.92 4.47 -26.17
N ASP A 65 -14.88 4.27 -27.47
CA ASP A 65 -14.46 5.31 -28.41
C ASP A 65 -15.35 5.34 -29.67
N ARG A 66 -15.26 6.44 -30.39
CA ARG A 66 -15.85 6.58 -31.73
C ARG A 66 -14.99 5.80 -32.74
N PRO A 67 -15.62 5.29 -33.83
CA PRO A 67 -14.86 4.64 -34.89
C PRO A 67 -13.95 5.64 -35.61
N HIS A 68 -12.87 5.17 -36.21
CA HIS A 68 -11.85 6.01 -36.86
C HIS A 68 -12.42 6.99 -37.89
N THR A 69 -13.55 6.65 -38.52
CA THR A 69 -14.23 7.50 -39.50
C THR A 69 -14.78 8.80 -38.91
N LEU A 70 -14.93 8.89 -37.59
CA LEU A 70 -15.42 10.08 -36.89
C LEU A 70 -14.31 10.87 -36.20
N LEU A 71 -13.05 10.40 -36.24
CA LEU A 71 -11.91 11.13 -35.67
C LEU A 71 -11.55 12.34 -36.56
N HIS A 72 -11.21 13.46 -35.94
CA HIS A 72 -10.71 14.69 -36.59
C HIS A 72 -11.67 15.36 -37.59
N VAL A 73 -12.95 15.03 -37.53
CA VAL A 73 -14.00 15.62 -38.40
C VAL A 73 -15.04 16.46 -37.63
N GLY A 74 -14.77 16.78 -36.37
CA GLY A 74 -15.65 17.58 -35.51
C GLY A 74 -16.86 16.81 -34.97
N ALA A 75 -16.83 15.48 -34.94
CA ALA A 75 -17.91 14.69 -34.38
C ALA A 75 -18.03 14.96 -32.86
N PRO A 76 -19.27 15.06 -32.32
CA PRO A 76 -19.49 15.31 -30.89
C PRO A 76 -18.89 14.22 -30.01
N GLN A 77 -18.37 14.63 -28.84
CA GLN A 77 -17.82 13.72 -27.81
C GLN A 77 -16.69 12.81 -28.36
N THR A 78 -15.87 13.35 -29.26
CA THR A 78 -14.79 12.64 -29.94
C THR A 78 -13.49 13.37 -29.69
N VAL A 79 -12.52 12.67 -29.15
CA VAL A 79 -11.13 13.12 -28.93
C VAL A 79 -10.18 12.01 -29.37
N ASP A 80 -8.92 12.34 -29.58
CA ASP A 80 -7.89 11.31 -29.78
C ASP A 80 -7.59 10.62 -28.46
N GLN A 81 -8.12 9.40 -28.28
CA GLN A 81 -7.95 8.58 -27.08
C GLN A 81 -6.75 7.63 -27.18
N GLN A 82 -6.09 7.59 -28.35
CA GLN A 82 -4.95 6.71 -28.55
C GLN A 82 -3.81 7.07 -27.62
N LYS A 83 -3.45 6.12 -26.75
CA LYS A 83 -2.38 6.31 -25.74
C LYS A 83 -2.55 7.56 -24.87
N ILE A 84 -3.79 7.95 -24.55
CA ILE A 84 -4.09 9.16 -23.77
C ILE A 84 -3.37 9.17 -22.40
N PHE A 85 -3.05 8.01 -21.81
CA PHE A 85 -2.28 7.90 -20.57
C PHE A 85 -0.77 7.86 -20.79
N GLY A 86 -0.29 7.91 -22.02
CA GLY A 86 1.14 7.92 -22.34
C GLY A 86 1.89 6.75 -21.73
N THR A 87 2.91 7.08 -20.92
CA THR A 87 3.76 6.10 -20.21
C THR A 87 3.22 5.69 -18.83
N ALA A 88 2.05 6.20 -18.43
CA ALA A 88 1.46 5.90 -17.13
C ALA A 88 0.74 4.54 -17.08
N VAL A 89 0.78 3.76 -18.15
CA VAL A 89 0.21 2.40 -18.22
C VAL A 89 1.27 1.39 -18.65
N ASN A 90 1.19 0.18 -18.10
CA ASN A 90 2.11 -0.93 -18.46
C ASN A 90 1.87 -1.46 -19.88
N TYR A 91 0.66 -1.27 -20.38
CA TYR A 91 0.27 -1.76 -21.68
C TYR A 91 -0.91 -0.93 -22.25
N TYR A 92 -0.89 -0.73 -23.55
CA TYR A 92 -1.97 -0.12 -24.32
C TYR A 92 -2.28 -0.97 -25.55
N GLU A 93 -3.57 -1.16 -25.84
CA GLU A 93 -4.04 -1.72 -27.12
C GLU A 93 -5.35 -1.05 -27.52
N GLU A 94 -5.52 -0.78 -28.80
CA GLU A 94 -6.79 -0.41 -29.40
C GLU A 94 -7.42 -1.64 -30.03
N LEU A 95 -8.66 -1.95 -29.65
CA LEU A 95 -9.39 -3.04 -30.28
C LEU A 95 -9.74 -2.69 -31.73
N ALA A 96 -9.65 -3.69 -32.61
CA ALA A 96 -10.29 -3.56 -33.90
C ALA A 96 -11.80 -3.39 -33.72
N VAL A 97 -12.40 -2.54 -34.54
CA VAL A 97 -13.88 -2.43 -34.58
C VAL A 97 -14.48 -3.82 -34.82
N PRO A 98 -15.51 -4.21 -34.08
CA PRO A 98 -16.10 -5.54 -34.19
C PRO A 98 -16.49 -5.93 -35.62
N GLN A 99 -16.06 -7.11 -36.05
CA GLN A 99 -16.40 -7.73 -37.35
C GLN A 99 -16.78 -9.18 -37.09
N GLU A 100 -17.74 -9.74 -37.86
CA GLU A 100 -18.33 -11.05 -37.62
C GLU A 100 -17.32 -12.21 -37.50
N GLU A 101 -16.24 -12.20 -38.28
CA GLU A 101 -15.27 -13.29 -38.34
C GLU A 101 -14.36 -13.42 -37.09
N HIS A 102 -14.25 -12.37 -36.27
CA HIS A 102 -13.28 -12.30 -35.17
C HIS A 102 -13.86 -12.04 -33.78
N TYR A 103 -15.18 -12.06 -33.64
CA TYR A 103 -15.90 -11.67 -32.43
C TYR A 103 -15.50 -12.40 -31.14
N TYR A 104 -15.02 -13.63 -31.24
CA TYR A 104 -14.90 -14.47 -30.04
C TYR A 104 -13.47 -14.65 -29.56
N THR A 105 -12.53 -14.75 -30.47
CA THR A 105 -11.15 -15.12 -30.11
C THR A 105 -10.29 -13.90 -29.83
N TYR A 106 -10.41 -12.85 -30.65
CA TYR A 106 -9.54 -11.66 -30.55
C TYR A 106 -9.78 -10.86 -29.25
N PRO A 107 -11.00 -10.41 -28.89
CA PRO A 107 -11.20 -9.68 -27.64
C PRO A 107 -10.78 -10.47 -26.40
N ARG A 108 -10.91 -11.79 -26.42
CA ARG A 108 -10.45 -12.65 -25.32
C ARG A 108 -8.95 -12.73 -25.21
N GLN A 109 -8.25 -12.79 -26.33
CA GLN A 109 -6.79 -12.76 -26.31
C GLN A 109 -6.29 -11.43 -25.75
N VAL A 110 -6.92 -10.32 -26.15
CA VAL A 110 -6.61 -8.98 -25.63
C VAL A 110 -6.92 -8.90 -24.12
N ALA A 111 -8.08 -9.38 -23.68
CA ALA A 111 -8.44 -9.40 -22.25
C ALA A 111 -7.45 -10.23 -21.42
N ARG A 112 -7.04 -11.41 -21.89
CA ARG A 112 -6.01 -12.23 -21.24
C ARG A 112 -4.67 -11.50 -21.15
N LYS A 113 -4.26 -10.85 -22.24
CA LYS A 113 -3.02 -10.09 -22.31
C LYS A 113 -3.08 -8.88 -21.36
N ALA A 114 -4.21 -8.17 -21.31
CA ALA A 114 -4.45 -7.06 -20.39
C ALA A 114 -4.32 -7.52 -18.93
N TYR A 115 -5.00 -8.62 -18.56
CA TYR A 115 -4.88 -9.20 -17.24
C TYR A 115 -3.42 -9.57 -16.90
N MET A 116 -2.74 -10.30 -17.78
CA MET A 116 -1.34 -10.69 -17.55
C MET A 116 -0.42 -9.48 -17.40
N LYS A 117 -0.63 -8.43 -18.22
CA LYS A 117 0.18 -7.21 -18.17
C LYS A 117 -0.10 -6.34 -16.96
N SER A 118 -1.33 -6.35 -16.44
CA SER A 118 -1.66 -5.64 -15.20
C SER A 118 -1.08 -6.35 -13.95
N MET A 119 -0.92 -7.67 -14.01
CA MET A 119 -0.44 -8.55 -12.92
C MET A 119 1.01 -9.03 -13.10
N ASP A 120 1.74 -8.49 -14.06
CA ASP A 120 3.16 -8.82 -14.28
C ASP A 120 4.01 -8.48 -13.03
N THR A 121 5.29 -8.80 -13.01
CA THR A 121 6.21 -8.50 -11.90
C THR A 121 6.08 -7.04 -11.44
N LYS A 122 6.00 -6.11 -12.39
CA LYS A 122 5.56 -4.74 -12.13
C LYS A 122 4.04 -4.67 -12.33
N LYS A 123 3.27 -4.89 -11.26
CA LYS A 123 1.83 -4.65 -11.30
C LYS A 123 1.54 -3.19 -11.66
N GLY A 124 0.41 -2.95 -12.32
CA GLY A 124 0.02 -1.58 -12.68
C GLY A 124 -1.13 -1.53 -13.67
N PRO A 125 -1.54 -0.32 -14.08
CA PRO A 125 -2.66 -0.12 -14.97
C PRO A 125 -2.35 -0.50 -16.42
N VAL A 126 -3.38 -0.93 -17.13
CA VAL A 126 -3.39 -1.17 -18.57
C VAL A 126 -4.58 -0.47 -19.21
N HIS A 127 -4.48 -0.09 -20.47
CA HIS A 127 -5.52 0.62 -21.18
C HIS A 127 -5.88 -0.09 -22.48
N ILE A 128 -7.15 -0.37 -22.66
CA ILE A 128 -7.75 -0.91 -23.89
C ILE A 128 -8.75 0.11 -24.41
N ASN A 129 -8.48 0.69 -25.58
CA ASN A 129 -9.42 1.56 -26.27
C ASN A 129 -10.37 0.75 -27.15
N VAL A 130 -11.66 1.02 -27.08
CA VAL A 130 -12.71 0.18 -27.67
C VAL A 130 -13.56 1.02 -28.64
N PRO A 131 -13.15 1.17 -29.92
CA PRO A 131 -13.95 1.87 -30.91
C PRO A 131 -15.18 1.05 -31.31
N LEU A 132 -16.35 1.70 -31.33
CA LEU A 132 -17.65 1.08 -31.58
C LEU A 132 -18.43 1.84 -32.65
N PHE A 133 -19.09 1.12 -33.56
CA PHE A 133 -20.10 1.66 -34.43
C PHE A 133 -21.50 1.61 -33.81
N GLU A 134 -22.42 2.42 -34.32
CA GLU A 134 -23.85 2.26 -34.04
C GLU A 134 -24.42 1.05 -34.81
N PRO A 135 -25.43 0.35 -34.22
CA PRO A 135 -26.12 0.66 -32.96
C PRO A 135 -25.31 0.26 -31.72
N LEU A 136 -25.39 1.09 -30.66
CA LEU A 136 -24.63 0.88 -29.43
C LEU A 136 -25.36 -0.02 -28.41
N VAL A 137 -26.63 -0.35 -28.66
CA VAL A 137 -27.39 -1.26 -27.79
C VAL A 137 -27.00 -2.69 -28.10
N PRO A 138 -26.51 -3.47 -27.12
CA PRO A 138 -26.10 -4.84 -27.35
C PRO A 138 -27.31 -5.76 -27.59
N GLU A 139 -27.14 -6.77 -28.45
CA GLU A 139 -28.07 -7.86 -28.62
C GLU A 139 -27.82 -8.89 -27.51
N LEU A 140 -28.71 -8.94 -26.49
CA LEU A 140 -28.50 -9.74 -25.28
C LEU A 140 -28.80 -11.24 -25.44
N ASP A 141 -29.57 -11.64 -26.46
CA ASP A 141 -29.91 -13.03 -26.77
C ASP A 141 -28.85 -13.76 -27.63
N CYS A 142 -27.72 -13.14 -27.82
CA CYS A 142 -26.63 -13.65 -28.63
C CYS A 142 -26.01 -14.91 -28.01
N LYS A 143 -26.25 -16.10 -28.64
CA LYS A 143 -25.67 -17.42 -28.27
C LYS A 143 -24.12 -17.42 -28.20
N HIS A 144 -23.52 -16.36 -28.57
CA HIS A 144 -22.08 -16.19 -28.70
C HIS A 144 -21.36 -15.94 -27.36
N PHE A 145 -22.07 -15.53 -26.32
CA PHE A 145 -21.46 -15.36 -24.98
C PHE A 145 -20.90 -16.68 -24.41
N GLU A 146 -21.52 -17.81 -24.73
CA GLU A 146 -21.07 -19.11 -24.23
C GLU A 146 -20.00 -19.77 -25.11
N ALA A 147 -20.08 -19.61 -26.42
CA ALA A 147 -19.20 -20.27 -27.38
C ALA A 147 -17.70 -19.99 -27.20
N GLY A 148 -17.39 -18.91 -26.49
CA GLY A 148 -16.02 -18.51 -26.31
C GLY A 148 -15.44 -18.79 -24.92
N ARG A 149 -16.15 -19.45 -24.00
CA ARG A 149 -15.65 -19.85 -22.67
C ARG A 149 -14.75 -21.08 -22.78
N SER A 150 -13.50 -20.92 -23.22
CA SER A 150 -12.52 -21.99 -23.05
C SER A 150 -11.74 -21.78 -21.76
N PRO A 151 -11.52 -22.83 -20.95
CA PRO A 151 -10.71 -22.71 -19.74
C PRO A 151 -9.28 -22.31 -20.11
N TYR A 152 -8.79 -21.26 -19.47
CA TYR A 152 -7.41 -20.81 -19.62
C TYR A 152 -6.71 -20.91 -18.27
N LYS A 153 -5.59 -21.62 -18.24
CA LYS A 153 -4.77 -21.75 -17.03
C LYS A 153 -3.47 -20.99 -17.22
N VAL A 154 -3.19 -20.06 -16.33
CA VAL A 154 -1.88 -19.44 -16.22
C VAL A 154 -1.08 -20.21 -15.19
N PHE A 155 -0.01 -20.87 -15.64
CA PHE A 155 0.97 -21.42 -14.72
C PHE A 155 2.03 -20.33 -14.45
N LYS A 156 1.98 -19.76 -13.25
CA LYS A 156 3.15 -19.03 -12.72
C LYS A 156 4.08 -20.10 -12.14
N PRO A 157 5.32 -20.24 -12.64
CA PRO A 157 6.28 -21.11 -11.96
C PRO A 157 6.46 -20.57 -10.54
N ASN A 158 6.17 -21.41 -9.56
CA ASN A 158 6.46 -21.12 -8.18
C ASN A 158 7.97 -21.33 -8.03
N TYR A 159 8.74 -20.25 -7.95
CA TYR A 159 10.20 -20.35 -7.85
C TYR A 159 10.66 -21.17 -6.63
N GLY A 160 9.79 -21.29 -5.58
CA GLY A 160 9.99 -22.22 -4.47
C GLY A 160 10.06 -23.69 -4.87
N ASP A 161 9.32 -24.10 -5.90
CA ASP A 161 9.32 -25.51 -6.38
C ASP A 161 10.57 -25.86 -7.16
N VAL A 162 11.24 -24.88 -7.78
CA VAL A 162 12.50 -25.09 -8.51
C VAL A 162 13.66 -25.39 -7.56
N PHE A 163 13.64 -24.84 -6.36
CA PHE A 163 14.67 -25.07 -5.34
C PHE A 163 14.41 -26.31 -4.49
N SER A 164 13.16 -26.76 -4.32
CA SER A 164 12.84 -27.99 -3.59
C SER A 164 13.24 -29.28 -4.33
N CYS A 165 13.42 -29.24 -5.64
CA CYS A 165 13.84 -30.39 -6.44
C CYS A 165 15.32 -30.76 -6.29
N GLN A 166 16.17 -29.89 -5.73
CA GLN A 166 17.61 -30.19 -5.56
C GLN A 166 17.95 -31.00 -4.29
N ASN A 167 17.01 -31.16 -3.35
CA ASN A 167 17.26 -31.84 -2.07
C ASN A 167 16.64 -33.25 -1.98
N ARG A 168 16.09 -33.81 -3.07
CA ARG A 168 15.72 -35.24 -3.06
C ARG A 168 16.88 -36.07 -3.62
N GLY A 169 17.74 -36.49 -2.68
CA GLY A 169 18.82 -37.41 -2.94
C GLY A 169 18.34 -38.78 -3.47
N ASN A 170 19.03 -39.26 -4.42
CA ASN A 170 19.19 -40.64 -4.89
C ASN A 170 18.19 -41.68 -4.39
N SER A 171 17.15 -41.90 -5.18
CA SER A 171 16.57 -43.24 -5.26
C SER A 171 16.58 -43.65 -6.75
N THR A 172 17.36 -44.69 -7.03
CA THR A 172 17.50 -45.35 -8.32
C THR A 172 16.16 -45.92 -8.80
N SER A 173 15.61 -45.36 -9.88
CA SER A 173 14.68 -46.08 -10.75
C SER A 173 14.77 -45.53 -12.16
N ASN A 174 14.86 -46.47 -13.11
CA ASN A 174 15.18 -46.33 -14.54
C ASN A 174 14.35 -45.24 -15.28
N PRO A 175 15.02 -44.51 -16.20
CA PRO A 175 14.33 -43.57 -17.08
C PRO A 175 13.92 -44.26 -18.39
N SER A 176 12.65 -44.49 -18.58
CA SER A 176 12.07 -44.68 -19.90
C SER A 176 10.86 -43.81 -20.07
N ASN A 177 10.89 -42.95 -21.09
CA ASN A 177 9.84 -42.05 -21.61
C ASN A 177 9.81 -40.64 -21.07
N VAL A 178 10.69 -39.79 -21.60
CA VAL A 178 10.42 -38.34 -21.69
C VAL A 178 10.59 -37.93 -23.16
N SER A 179 9.48 -37.64 -23.80
CA SER A 179 9.43 -37.05 -25.13
C SER A 179 9.87 -35.58 -25.07
N LYS A 180 10.69 -35.24 -26.05
CA LYS A 180 11.30 -33.94 -26.37
C LYS A 180 10.39 -32.73 -26.12
N ALA A 181 10.79 -31.87 -25.20
CA ALA A 181 10.39 -30.44 -25.19
C ALA A 181 11.63 -29.62 -25.54
N SER A 182 11.51 -28.91 -26.65
CA SER A 182 12.55 -28.12 -27.28
C SER A 182 12.76 -26.76 -26.63
N ASN A 183 14.01 -26.40 -26.41
CA ASN A 183 14.60 -25.06 -26.44
C ASN A 183 13.94 -23.93 -25.63
N ILE A 184 14.29 -23.87 -24.35
CA ILE A 184 14.32 -22.59 -23.64
C ILE A 184 15.77 -22.10 -23.68
N ARG A 185 16.00 -20.97 -24.37
CA ARG A 185 17.30 -20.30 -24.41
C ARG A 185 17.67 -19.81 -23.01
N ASN A 186 18.86 -20.19 -22.59
CA ASN A 186 19.51 -19.79 -21.35
C ASN A 186 19.53 -18.28 -21.19
N VAL A 187 18.81 -17.77 -20.18
CA VAL A 187 19.12 -16.48 -19.57
C VAL A 187 20.29 -16.76 -18.63
N SER A 188 21.47 -16.28 -18.99
CA SER A 188 22.67 -16.42 -18.19
C SER A 188 22.53 -15.56 -16.91
N TYR A 189 22.25 -16.21 -15.80
CA TYR A 189 22.52 -15.61 -14.50
C TYR A 189 24.02 -15.59 -14.31
N THR A 190 24.57 -14.41 -14.04
CA THR A 190 25.98 -14.27 -13.67
C THR A 190 26.17 -15.00 -12.35
N LYS A 191 26.71 -16.21 -12.43
CA LYS A 191 27.14 -16.98 -11.27
C LYS A 191 28.33 -16.23 -10.69
N ILE A 192 28.18 -15.61 -9.53
CA ILE A 192 29.32 -15.13 -8.77
C ILE A 192 30.05 -16.39 -8.28
N THR A 193 31.04 -16.84 -9.08
CA THR A 193 31.97 -17.86 -8.63
C THR A 193 33.04 -17.20 -7.79
N THR A 194 32.94 -17.39 -6.49
CA THR A 194 34.11 -17.20 -5.63
C THR A 194 35.02 -18.40 -5.87
N ASP A 195 36.15 -18.20 -6.56
CA ASP A 195 37.26 -19.12 -6.54
C ASP A 195 37.79 -19.25 -5.12
N ASN A 196 37.47 -20.34 -4.46
CA ASN A 196 38.24 -20.83 -3.34
C ASN A 196 38.33 -22.36 -3.39
N ASN A 197 39.44 -22.80 -3.93
CA ASN A 197 39.99 -24.14 -3.76
C ASN A 197 40.39 -24.33 -2.27
N THR A 198 39.57 -24.96 -1.48
CA THR A 198 40.01 -25.75 -0.34
C THR A 198 38.98 -26.83 -0.06
N ASN A 199 39.42 -28.07 -0.27
CA ASN A 199 38.75 -29.27 0.19
C ASN A 199 38.58 -29.24 1.71
N ASN A 200 37.33 -29.19 2.19
CA ASN A 200 37.00 -29.84 3.45
C ASN A 200 35.51 -30.21 3.48
N SER A 201 35.30 -31.49 3.64
CA SER A 201 34.00 -32.14 3.80
C SER A 201 33.35 -31.85 5.14
N ASN A 202 32.01 -31.74 5.12
CA ASN A 202 31.10 -31.77 6.25
C ASN A 202 30.87 -30.45 7.00
N ASN A 203 29.91 -29.64 6.48
CA ASN A 203 28.92 -29.00 7.34
C ASN A 203 27.72 -28.53 6.48
N SER A 204 26.55 -29.04 6.82
CA SER A 204 25.27 -28.72 6.18
C SER A 204 24.68 -27.41 6.75
N ASN A 205 25.37 -26.29 6.56
CA ASN A 205 24.83 -24.95 6.78
C ASN A 205 25.20 -24.10 5.56
N ASN A 206 24.37 -24.16 4.50
CA ASN A 206 24.47 -23.25 3.37
C ASN A 206 23.90 -21.87 3.73
N SER A 207 24.49 -21.14 4.68
CA SER A 207 24.25 -19.73 4.85
C SER A 207 24.99 -18.96 3.77
N ASN A 208 24.25 -18.20 2.95
CA ASN A 208 24.85 -17.32 1.94
C ASN A 208 25.69 -16.24 2.67
N PRO A 209 26.99 -16.07 2.37
CA PRO A 209 27.88 -15.22 3.17
C PRO A 209 27.60 -13.71 3.07
N LEU A 210 26.68 -13.27 2.21
CA LEU A 210 26.45 -11.84 1.94
C LEU A 210 26.24 -11.03 3.22
N LEU A 211 25.38 -11.48 4.13
CA LEU A 211 25.04 -10.75 5.36
C LEU A 211 25.90 -11.12 6.56
N ALA A 212 26.61 -12.24 6.53
CA ALA A 212 27.41 -12.73 7.65
C ALA A 212 28.57 -11.82 8.06
N GLN A 213 28.98 -10.91 7.18
CA GLN A 213 30.06 -9.96 7.43
C GLN A 213 29.61 -8.71 8.22
N TYR A 214 28.30 -8.40 8.27
CA TYR A 214 27.79 -7.20 8.94
C TYR A 214 27.34 -7.52 10.35
N LYS A 215 27.78 -6.68 11.30
CA LYS A 215 27.43 -6.81 12.74
C LYS A 215 26.26 -5.90 13.14
N LYS A 216 26.11 -4.78 12.44
CA LYS A 216 25.08 -3.78 12.68
C LYS A 216 24.24 -3.64 11.42
N VAL A 217 23.11 -4.33 11.37
CA VAL A 217 22.17 -4.23 10.25
C VAL A 217 20.98 -3.40 10.68
N LEU A 218 20.58 -2.44 9.85
CA LEU A 218 19.37 -1.64 10.00
C LEU A 218 18.40 -2.01 8.88
N ILE A 219 17.16 -2.30 9.24
CA ILE A 219 16.10 -2.59 8.26
C ILE A 219 15.16 -1.38 8.15
N LEU A 220 14.87 -0.96 6.92
CA LEU A 220 13.85 0.02 6.61
C LEU A 220 12.68 -0.72 5.96
N ALA A 221 11.51 -0.69 6.60
CA ALA A 221 10.28 -1.25 6.07
C ALA A 221 9.34 -0.10 5.68
N GLY A 222 9.28 0.19 4.39
CA GLY A 222 8.49 1.30 3.87
C GLY A 222 7.10 0.88 3.35
N PRO A 223 6.34 1.80 2.73
CA PRO A 223 5.08 1.48 2.07
C PRO A 223 5.20 0.42 0.97
N GLN A 224 4.05 -0.14 0.54
CA GLN A 224 3.91 -1.13 -0.53
C GLN A 224 4.47 -2.53 -0.22
N ILE A 225 4.60 -2.89 1.04
CA ILE A 225 4.86 -4.26 1.46
C ILE A 225 3.52 -5.03 1.47
N ASP A 226 3.52 -6.24 0.93
CA ASP A 226 2.34 -7.11 1.05
C ASP A 226 2.20 -7.57 2.51
N VAL A 227 0.98 -7.47 3.05
CA VAL A 227 0.68 -7.87 4.44
C VAL A 227 1.12 -9.32 4.73
N ASN A 228 1.10 -10.19 3.71
CA ASN A 228 1.52 -11.58 3.84
C ASN A 228 3.05 -11.74 3.99
N GLU A 229 3.85 -10.73 3.60
CA GLU A 229 5.33 -10.76 3.70
C GLU A 229 5.84 -10.14 5.02
N VAL A 230 4.95 -9.58 5.85
CA VAL A 230 5.32 -8.89 7.09
C VAL A 230 6.03 -9.82 8.07
N GLU A 231 5.52 -11.04 8.23
CA GLU A 231 6.09 -12.01 9.16
C GLU A 231 7.49 -12.49 8.72
N SER A 232 7.71 -12.63 7.42
CA SER A 232 9.03 -12.94 6.87
C SER A 232 10.06 -11.85 7.20
N ILE A 233 9.66 -10.57 7.18
CA ILE A 233 10.53 -9.45 7.57
C ILE A 233 10.85 -9.49 9.06
N ARG A 234 9.86 -9.73 9.92
CA ARG A 234 10.06 -9.78 11.38
C ARG A 234 10.97 -10.92 11.78
N SER A 235 10.66 -12.13 11.34
CA SER A 235 11.48 -13.32 11.63
C SER A 235 12.91 -13.16 11.11
N PHE A 236 13.07 -12.53 9.95
CA PHE A 236 14.39 -12.22 9.41
C PHE A 236 15.16 -11.22 10.29
N ALA A 237 14.51 -10.16 10.75
CA ALA A 237 15.11 -9.17 11.64
C ALA A 237 15.47 -9.76 13.02
N GLU A 238 14.62 -10.61 13.57
CA GLU A 238 14.88 -11.33 14.81
C GLU A 238 16.12 -12.23 14.72
N ASN A 239 16.26 -12.97 13.63
CA ASN A 239 17.46 -13.78 13.38
C ASN A 239 18.73 -12.91 13.28
N LEU A 240 18.63 -11.75 12.62
CA LEU A 240 19.74 -10.80 12.49
C LEU A 240 19.98 -9.96 13.74
N GLN A 241 19.09 -9.98 14.75
CA GLN A 241 19.07 -9.02 15.85
C GLN A 241 19.15 -7.56 15.34
N ALA A 242 18.35 -7.27 14.32
CA ALA A 242 18.36 -6.01 13.59
C ALA A 242 17.09 -5.18 13.90
N PRO A 243 17.21 -3.88 14.22
CA PRO A 243 16.05 -3.01 14.35
C PRO A 243 15.38 -2.77 12.99
N ILE A 244 14.03 -2.69 12.99
CA ILE A 244 13.23 -2.32 11.84
C ILE A 244 12.65 -0.93 12.06
N LEU A 245 13.04 0.06 11.27
CA LEU A 245 12.31 1.32 11.19
C LEU A 245 11.08 1.10 10.30
N ALA A 246 9.94 0.92 10.93
CA ALA A 246 8.72 0.52 10.24
C ALA A 246 7.84 1.74 9.94
N ASP A 247 7.69 2.09 8.66
CA ASP A 247 6.65 3.01 8.20
C ASP A 247 5.26 2.50 8.61
N PRO A 248 4.31 3.33 9.01
CA PRO A 248 2.97 2.86 9.37
C PRO A 248 2.30 2.05 8.23
N LEU A 249 2.52 2.43 6.98
CA LEU A 249 1.97 1.74 5.81
C LEU A 249 2.74 0.48 5.40
N SER A 250 3.84 0.16 6.06
CA SER A 250 4.50 -1.14 5.90
C SER A 250 3.69 -2.29 6.49
N ASN A 251 2.74 -1.95 7.37
CA ASN A 251 2.00 -2.91 8.20
C ASN A 251 2.86 -3.75 9.17
N VAL A 252 4.15 -3.47 9.28
CA VAL A 252 5.06 -4.17 10.21
C VAL A 252 4.79 -3.76 11.66
N ARG A 253 4.11 -2.63 11.92
CA ARG A 253 3.69 -2.20 13.27
C ARG A 253 2.50 -2.96 13.84
N ARG A 254 1.79 -3.78 13.04
CA ARG A 254 0.60 -4.54 13.47
C ARG A 254 0.96 -5.65 14.45
N TRP A 255 0.07 -5.95 15.40
CA TRP A 255 0.16 -7.23 16.10
C TRP A 255 -0.54 -8.34 15.28
N HIS A 256 -0.16 -9.59 15.48
CA HIS A 256 -0.81 -10.74 14.87
C HIS A 256 -1.39 -11.65 15.94
N LYS A 257 -2.59 -12.18 15.67
CA LYS A 257 -3.11 -13.33 16.39
C LYS A 257 -2.30 -14.54 15.92
N THR A 258 -1.48 -15.11 16.76
CA THR A 258 -0.93 -16.43 16.48
C THR A 258 -2.04 -17.44 16.70
N ASP A 259 -2.47 -18.12 15.62
CA ASP A 259 -3.28 -19.32 15.73
C ASP A 259 -2.42 -20.38 16.47
N ALA A 260 -2.80 -20.60 17.72
CA ALA A 260 -2.46 -21.73 18.61
C ALA A 260 -1.04 -22.35 18.54
N ILE A 261 -0.29 -22.12 19.63
CA ILE A 261 0.46 -23.13 20.39
C ILE A 261 1.72 -23.69 19.73
N ASP A 262 2.83 -23.05 20.05
CA ASP A 262 4.03 -23.80 20.41
C ASP A 262 4.44 -23.40 21.85
N ASP A 263 4.24 -24.32 22.79
CA ASP A 263 4.32 -24.11 24.25
C ASP A 263 5.75 -23.87 24.79
N ASN A 264 6.73 -23.53 23.95
CA ASN A 264 8.14 -23.51 24.30
C ASN A 264 8.82 -22.13 24.35
N HIS A 265 8.12 -21.01 24.19
CA HIS A 265 8.70 -19.68 24.39
C HIS A 265 7.92 -18.86 25.44
N GLU A 266 8.31 -19.04 26.72
CA GLU A 266 7.94 -18.14 27.80
C GLU A 266 8.66 -16.79 27.66
N PHE A 267 7.98 -15.76 27.19
CA PHE A 267 8.23 -14.37 27.58
C PHE A 267 6.90 -13.71 27.93
N ALA A 268 6.57 -13.80 29.22
CA ALA A 268 5.39 -13.10 29.75
C ALA A 268 5.74 -11.64 30.00
N ILE A 269 5.12 -10.73 29.26
CA ILE A 269 5.00 -9.34 29.69
C ILE A 269 3.86 -9.30 30.71
N ASN A 270 4.19 -9.01 31.97
CA ASN A 270 3.23 -8.77 33.03
C ASN A 270 2.42 -7.51 32.73
N CYS A 271 1.23 -7.66 32.14
CA CYS A 271 0.16 -6.70 32.24
C CYS A 271 -0.90 -7.25 33.18
N SER A 272 -1.17 -6.48 34.22
CA SER A 272 -2.09 -6.76 35.33
C SER A 272 -3.51 -7.06 34.86
N ASN A 273 -4.05 -8.14 35.45
CA ASN A 273 -5.46 -8.42 35.70
C ASN A 273 -6.48 -8.23 34.56
N ASP A 274 -6.54 -9.21 33.64
CA ASP A 274 -7.80 -9.55 33.01
C ASP A 274 -7.90 -11.07 32.78
N THR A 275 -8.99 -11.63 33.27
CA THR A 275 -9.26 -13.07 33.33
C THR A 275 -9.97 -13.58 32.08
N ASP A 276 -9.45 -13.28 30.88
CA ASP A 276 -9.89 -13.97 29.68
C ASP A 276 -8.70 -14.56 28.92
N MET A 277 -8.41 -15.79 29.24
CA MET A 277 -7.27 -16.58 28.82
C MET A 277 -7.56 -17.31 27.52
N THR A 278 -7.46 -16.67 26.34
CA THR A 278 -7.41 -17.51 25.10
C THR A 278 -6.62 -16.98 23.92
N GLN A 279 -6.02 -15.79 23.94
CA GLN A 279 -5.21 -15.36 22.79
C GLN A 279 -3.97 -14.57 23.23
N LYS A 280 -2.77 -15.17 23.18
CA LYS A 280 -1.51 -14.46 23.36
C LYS A 280 -1.25 -13.57 22.12
N LYS A 281 -1.17 -12.25 22.33
CA LYS A 281 -0.68 -11.30 21.33
C LYS A 281 0.83 -11.50 21.18
N HIS A 282 1.30 -11.91 20.01
CA HIS A 282 2.72 -11.94 19.68
C HIS A 282 3.12 -10.64 19.01
N PHE A 283 4.10 -9.96 19.54
CA PHE A 283 4.69 -8.77 18.95
C PHE A 283 6.22 -8.86 19.04
N SER A 284 6.90 -8.46 17.97
CA SER A 284 8.35 -8.55 17.86
C SER A 284 9.04 -7.28 18.36
N ASP A 285 9.94 -7.43 19.32
CA ASP A 285 10.72 -6.33 19.93
C ASP A 285 11.72 -5.66 18.97
N VAL A 286 11.88 -6.17 17.75
CA VAL A 286 12.76 -5.57 16.73
C VAL A 286 12.14 -4.35 16.01
N VAL A 287 10.84 -4.11 16.21
CA VAL A 287 10.11 -3.03 15.52
C VAL A 287 10.22 -1.72 16.27
N ILE A 288 10.76 -0.71 15.60
CA ILE A 288 10.92 0.65 16.10
C ILE A 288 9.88 1.54 15.39
N SER A 289 9.01 2.17 16.15
CA SER A 289 7.88 2.96 15.64
C SER A 289 7.96 4.46 15.94
N THR A 290 8.75 4.86 16.95
CA THR A 290 8.87 6.26 17.37
C THR A 290 10.14 6.95 16.86
N TYR A 291 10.79 6.35 15.87
CA TYR A 291 12.09 6.79 15.36
C TYR A 291 12.09 8.25 14.88
N ASP A 292 11.01 8.74 14.26
CA ASP A 292 11.00 10.11 13.76
C ASP A 292 11.07 11.13 14.89
N ALA A 293 10.52 10.83 16.07
CA ALA A 293 10.59 11.70 17.24
C ALA A 293 12.02 11.85 17.76
N PHE A 294 12.69 10.75 18.15
CA PHE A 294 14.02 10.85 18.75
C PHE A 294 15.12 11.17 17.74
N LEU A 295 14.95 10.88 16.44
CA LEU A 295 15.88 11.29 15.39
C LEU A 295 15.85 12.80 15.06
N ALA A 296 15.01 13.59 15.73
CA ALA A 296 15.12 15.04 15.76
C ALA A 296 16.48 15.47 16.32
N ASP A 297 17.03 14.71 17.27
CA ASP A 297 18.40 14.87 17.76
C ASP A 297 19.41 14.28 16.76
N LYS A 298 20.06 15.16 16.03
CA LYS A 298 21.06 14.78 15.01
C LYS A 298 22.36 14.22 15.60
N GLU A 299 22.61 14.40 16.89
CA GLU A 299 23.79 13.83 17.56
C GLU A 299 23.69 12.29 17.66
N LEU A 300 22.47 11.75 17.59
CA LEU A 300 22.25 10.31 17.53
C LEU A 300 22.67 9.68 16.19
N TRP A 301 22.65 10.43 15.08
CA TRP A 301 22.85 9.87 13.74
C TRP A 301 24.20 9.15 13.55
N PRO A 302 25.36 9.72 13.96
CA PRO A 302 26.63 9.00 13.87
C PRO A 302 26.73 7.81 14.84
N VAL A 303 26.05 7.86 16.00
CA VAL A 303 26.06 6.78 17.00
C VAL A 303 25.27 5.57 16.49
N LEU A 304 24.17 5.84 15.78
CA LEU A 304 23.26 4.82 15.22
C LEU A 304 23.70 4.31 13.85
N LYS A 305 24.86 4.72 13.33
CA LYS A 305 25.37 4.29 12.02
C LYS A 305 25.52 2.77 11.96
N PRO A 306 24.86 2.06 11.00
CA PRO A 306 25.02 0.64 10.78
C PRO A 306 26.20 0.31 9.86
N ASP A 307 26.51 -0.98 9.73
CA ASP A 307 27.40 -1.49 8.68
C ASP A 307 26.63 -1.69 7.37
N CYS A 308 25.35 -2.04 7.47
CA CYS A 308 24.47 -2.33 6.34
C CYS A 308 23.05 -1.85 6.61
N VAL A 309 22.42 -1.25 5.59
CA VAL A 309 20.98 -0.93 5.54
C VAL A 309 20.31 -1.89 4.56
N ILE A 310 19.19 -2.47 4.94
CA ILE A 310 18.34 -3.28 4.05
C ILE A 310 16.98 -2.58 3.94
N GLN A 311 16.58 -2.21 2.74
CA GLN A 311 15.28 -1.58 2.48
C GLN A 311 14.34 -2.56 1.81
N PHE A 312 13.14 -2.71 2.40
CA PHE A 312 11.97 -3.38 1.83
C PHE A 312 10.88 -2.36 1.51
N GLY A 313 10.27 -2.48 0.35
CA GLY A 313 9.26 -1.53 -0.13
C GLY A 313 9.83 -0.16 -0.53
N GLN A 314 8.97 0.85 -0.55
CA GLN A 314 9.41 2.25 -0.79
C GLN A 314 10.20 2.79 0.40
N ILE A 315 10.89 3.93 0.20
CA ILE A 315 11.52 4.62 1.33
C ILE A 315 10.46 5.09 2.34
N VAL A 316 10.77 5.01 3.62
CA VAL A 316 9.89 5.45 4.71
C VAL A 316 9.51 6.92 4.58
N VAL A 317 8.33 7.33 5.08
CA VAL A 317 7.83 8.70 4.98
C VAL A 317 8.69 9.71 5.75
N SER A 318 9.34 9.26 6.81
CA SER A 318 10.20 10.10 7.66
C SER A 318 11.31 10.77 6.89
N LYS A 319 11.26 12.11 6.85
CA LYS A 319 12.32 12.91 6.24
C LYS A 319 13.62 12.87 7.04
N ARG A 320 13.53 12.69 8.38
CA ARG A 320 14.70 12.56 9.25
C ARG A 320 15.47 11.28 8.98
N VAL A 321 14.78 10.15 8.82
CA VAL A 321 15.42 8.88 8.41
C VAL A 321 16.10 9.02 7.06
N GLN A 322 15.44 9.62 6.06
CA GLN A 322 16.05 9.86 4.75
C GLN A 322 17.30 10.71 4.84
N GLN A 323 17.29 11.80 5.63
CA GLN A 323 18.45 12.68 5.84
C GLN A 323 19.55 11.98 6.63
N MET A 324 19.20 11.20 7.65
CA MET A 324 20.15 10.41 8.45
C MET A 324 20.89 9.41 7.55
N VAL A 325 20.17 8.62 6.77
CA VAL A 325 20.75 7.65 5.84
C VAL A 325 21.63 8.36 4.79
N ALA A 326 21.17 9.49 4.25
CA ALA A 326 21.95 10.28 3.28
C ALA A 326 23.25 10.83 3.87
N SER A 327 23.33 11.04 5.19
CA SER A 327 24.50 11.55 5.88
C SER A 327 25.60 10.51 6.12
N TRP A 328 25.27 9.21 6.00
CA TRP A 328 26.21 8.14 6.25
C TRP A 328 27.04 7.82 5.01
N ASP A 329 28.35 7.83 5.15
CA ASP A 329 29.28 7.32 4.14
C ASP A 329 29.75 5.91 4.50
N GLU A 330 30.18 5.14 3.50
CA GLU A 330 30.74 3.79 3.68
C GLU A 330 29.78 2.81 4.38
N VAL A 331 28.47 2.93 4.14
CA VAL A 331 27.45 1.99 4.58
C VAL A 331 26.98 1.21 3.36
N GLU A 332 26.97 -0.11 3.46
CA GLU A 332 26.35 -0.92 2.41
C GLU A 332 24.83 -0.71 2.43
N TYR A 333 24.23 -0.46 1.28
CA TYR A 333 22.79 -0.23 1.19
C TYR A 333 22.16 -1.18 0.16
N ILE A 334 21.41 -2.15 0.68
CA ILE A 334 20.74 -3.18 -0.11
C ILE A 334 19.27 -2.80 -0.29
N GLU A 335 18.86 -2.50 -1.50
CA GLU A 335 17.46 -2.29 -1.87
C GLU A 335 16.89 -3.59 -2.43
N VAL A 336 15.89 -4.16 -1.75
CA VAL A 336 15.24 -5.41 -2.16
C VAL A 336 13.91 -5.10 -2.81
N ASN A 337 13.79 -5.41 -4.11
CA ASN A 337 12.60 -5.12 -4.88
C ASN A 337 12.41 -6.20 -5.98
N PRO A 338 11.20 -6.77 -6.17
CA PRO A 338 10.96 -7.74 -7.22
C PRO A 338 11.06 -7.16 -8.64
N THR A 339 11.04 -5.83 -8.76
CA THR A 339 11.23 -5.10 -10.02
C THR A 339 12.58 -4.38 -10.04
N MET A 340 12.99 -3.86 -11.20
CA MET A 340 14.20 -3.04 -11.32
C MET A 340 13.92 -1.54 -11.11
N HIS A 341 12.89 -1.19 -10.35
CA HIS A 341 12.61 0.19 -10.00
C HIS A 341 13.41 0.62 -8.78
N PHE A 342 14.01 1.82 -8.87
CA PHE A 342 14.67 2.45 -7.75
C PHE A 342 13.62 3.06 -6.81
N MET A 343 13.64 2.66 -5.55
CA MET A 343 12.70 3.12 -4.51
C MET A 343 13.38 3.99 -3.44
N ASN A 344 14.66 4.30 -3.63
CA ASN A 344 15.47 5.08 -2.71
C ASN A 344 15.97 6.40 -3.33
N PRO A 345 15.36 7.55 -2.99
CA PRO A 345 15.78 8.84 -3.52
C PRO A 345 17.06 9.40 -2.88
N THR A 346 17.61 8.76 -1.85
CA THR A 346 18.83 9.24 -1.16
C THR A 346 20.10 9.04 -2.01
N GLY A 347 20.05 8.20 -3.04
CA GLY A 347 21.19 7.85 -3.87
C GLY A 347 22.25 6.98 -3.18
N LYS A 348 21.93 6.38 -2.03
CA LYS A 348 22.86 5.56 -1.23
C LYS A 348 22.80 4.06 -1.56
N THR A 349 21.90 3.61 -2.41
CA THR A 349 21.82 2.20 -2.80
C THR A 349 23.11 1.73 -3.47
N THR A 350 23.77 0.75 -2.86
CA THR A 350 25.01 0.12 -3.39
C THR A 350 24.70 -1.23 -4.04
N ILE A 351 23.68 -1.93 -3.54
CA ILE A 351 23.23 -3.21 -4.09
C ILE A 351 21.72 -3.13 -4.37
N HIS A 352 21.34 -3.39 -5.61
CA HIS A 352 19.94 -3.57 -5.99
C HIS A 352 19.65 -5.06 -6.15
N MET A 353 18.86 -5.62 -5.24
CA MET A 353 18.54 -7.05 -5.22
C MET A 353 17.15 -7.30 -5.81
N GLN A 354 17.12 -7.85 -7.01
CA GLN A 354 15.85 -8.22 -7.66
C GLN A 354 15.32 -9.53 -7.07
N ALA A 355 14.51 -9.42 -6.02
CA ALA A 355 13.91 -10.55 -5.33
C ALA A 355 12.59 -10.14 -4.67
N SER A 356 11.68 -11.10 -4.44
CA SER A 356 10.59 -10.90 -3.47
C SER A 356 11.16 -10.87 -2.05
N ILE A 357 10.43 -10.29 -1.12
CA ILE A 357 10.82 -10.24 0.29
C ILE A 357 11.01 -11.65 0.85
N ASP A 358 10.03 -12.54 0.63
CA ASP A 358 10.11 -13.93 1.09
C ASP A 358 11.35 -14.66 0.55
N MET A 359 11.64 -14.49 -0.74
CA MET A 359 12.84 -15.12 -1.34
C MET A 359 14.12 -14.56 -0.72
N PHE A 360 14.23 -13.25 -0.53
CA PHE A 360 15.40 -12.62 0.05
C PHE A 360 15.60 -13.04 1.49
N THR A 361 14.58 -12.94 2.33
CA THR A 361 14.64 -13.27 3.76
C THR A 361 14.97 -14.75 3.98
N HIS A 362 14.47 -15.63 3.12
CA HIS A 362 14.78 -17.06 3.19
C HIS A 362 16.23 -17.38 2.76
N LEU A 363 16.73 -16.77 1.68
CA LEU A 363 18.05 -17.07 1.12
C LEU A 363 19.20 -16.46 1.93
N TYR A 364 18.96 -15.34 2.59
CA TYR A 364 20.00 -14.57 3.29
C TYR A 364 19.81 -14.55 4.82
N ALA A 365 18.97 -15.42 5.36
CA ALA A 365 18.82 -15.58 6.81
C ALA A 365 20.16 -15.96 7.44
N VAL A 366 20.61 -15.16 8.42
CA VAL A 366 21.81 -15.40 9.21
C VAL A 366 21.46 -15.16 10.66
N LYS A 367 21.87 -16.04 11.56
CA LYS A 367 21.69 -15.85 12.99
C LYS A 367 22.84 -15.01 13.55
N ASN A 368 22.52 -13.84 14.08
CA ASN A 368 23.46 -12.99 14.78
C ASN A 368 23.27 -13.20 16.30
N GLU A 369 24.38 -13.40 17.03
CA GLU A 369 24.36 -13.58 18.49
C GLU A 369 24.44 -12.24 19.26
N SER A 370 24.87 -11.15 18.61
CA SER A 370 25.05 -9.85 19.23
C SER A 370 23.80 -8.99 19.07
N ASN A 371 23.17 -8.63 20.18
CA ASN A 371 21.99 -7.74 20.23
C ASN A 371 22.32 -6.29 20.64
N ALA A 372 23.58 -5.94 20.84
CA ALA A 372 23.97 -4.62 21.36
C ALA A 372 23.45 -3.45 20.49
N TYR A 373 23.45 -3.62 19.16
CA TYR A 373 22.95 -2.61 18.24
C TYR A 373 21.41 -2.47 18.34
N LEU A 374 20.70 -3.60 18.38
CA LEU A 374 19.25 -3.63 18.57
C LEU A 374 18.85 -3.00 19.92
N ASN A 375 19.54 -3.35 21.00
CA ASN A 375 19.26 -2.82 22.34
C ASN A 375 19.37 -1.29 22.41
N SER A 376 20.30 -0.69 21.64
CA SER A 376 20.40 0.78 21.54
C SER A 376 19.14 1.40 20.96
N TRP A 377 18.58 0.81 19.90
CA TRP A 377 17.34 1.28 19.30
C TRP A 377 16.12 1.04 20.18
N GLN A 378 16.06 -0.12 20.86
CA GLN A 378 14.98 -0.45 21.79
C GLN A 378 14.92 0.52 22.97
N SER A 379 16.10 0.92 23.50
CA SER A 379 16.16 1.91 24.58
C SER A 379 15.61 3.28 24.14
N LEU A 380 15.89 3.68 22.89
CA LEU A 380 15.34 4.92 22.30
C LEU A 380 13.84 4.80 22.02
N GLU A 381 13.36 3.64 21.58
CA GLU A 381 11.93 3.38 21.36
C GLU A 381 11.13 3.50 22.67
N VAL A 382 11.63 2.92 23.76
CA VAL A 382 11.00 3.02 25.09
C VAL A 382 10.93 4.49 25.55
N ALA A 383 12.03 5.23 25.42
CA ALA A 383 12.07 6.64 25.77
C ALA A 383 11.15 7.49 24.89
N GLY A 384 11.15 7.22 23.57
CA GLY A 384 10.29 7.90 22.59
C GLY A 384 8.80 7.66 22.87
N LYS A 385 8.40 6.41 23.13
CA LYS A 385 7.01 6.10 23.52
C LYS A 385 6.59 6.84 24.79
N ALA A 386 7.43 6.84 25.82
CA ALA A 386 7.13 7.54 27.07
C ALA A 386 6.97 9.06 26.85
N GLN A 387 7.86 9.67 26.09
CA GLN A 387 7.79 11.10 25.77
C GLN A 387 6.53 11.46 24.98
N LEU A 388 6.22 10.71 23.92
CA LEU A 388 5.03 10.94 23.11
C LEU A 388 3.74 10.69 23.89
N SER A 389 3.71 9.67 24.77
CA SER A 389 2.55 9.43 25.65
C SER A 389 2.28 10.61 26.59
N THR A 390 3.35 11.21 27.14
CA THR A 390 3.19 12.41 27.98
C THR A 390 2.65 13.61 27.17
N ALA A 391 3.12 13.80 25.94
CA ALA A 391 2.62 14.85 25.07
C ALA A 391 1.11 14.68 24.71
N ILE A 392 0.61 13.45 24.69
CA ILE A 392 -0.78 13.11 24.39
C ILE A 392 -1.71 13.44 25.57
N GLU A 393 -1.21 13.44 26.80
CA GLU A 393 -2.00 13.77 28.01
C GLU A 393 -2.41 15.25 28.10
N GLU A 394 -1.84 16.13 27.29
CA GLU A 394 -2.26 17.52 27.19
C GLU A 394 -3.74 17.63 26.78
N PRO A 395 -4.52 18.55 27.41
CA PRO A 395 -5.97 18.60 27.23
C PRO A 395 -6.46 19.12 25.88
N SER A 396 -5.53 19.49 24.99
CA SER A 396 -5.88 20.04 23.67
C SER A 396 -6.24 18.97 22.66
N CYS A 397 -7.16 19.32 21.77
CA CYS A 397 -7.55 18.49 20.65
C CYS A 397 -6.55 18.67 19.51
N PHE A 398 -5.65 17.69 19.31
CA PHE A 398 -4.72 17.66 18.20
C PHE A 398 -4.68 16.28 17.54
N GLU A 399 -4.14 16.20 16.34
CA GLU A 399 -4.20 15.02 15.48
C GLU A 399 -3.59 13.79 16.15
N GLY A 400 -2.47 13.94 16.83
CA GLY A 400 -1.77 12.83 17.49
C GLY A 400 -2.59 12.15 18.58
N ARG A 401 -3.30 12.91 19.41
CA ARG A 401 -4.21 12.36 20.43
C ARG A 401 -5.35 11.57 19.78
N THR A 402 -5.93 12.14 18.72
CA THR A 402 -7.00 11.46 17.98
C THR A 402 -6.52 10.13 17.41
N ILE A 403 -5.30 10.08 16.86
CA ILE A 403 -4.71 8.84 16.30
C ILE A 403 -4.50 7.79 17.38
N ARG A 404 -4.06 8.20 18.58
CA ARG A 404 -3.90 7.27 19.71
C ARG A 404 -5.23 6.72 20.19
N GLU A 405 -6.23 7.58 20.36
CA GLU A 405 -7.59 7.15 20.72
C GLU A 405 -8.18 6.21 19.66
N LEU A 406 -8.00 6.54 18.38
CA LEU A 406 -8.43 5.66 17.29
C LEU A 406 -7.72 4.31 17.35
N GLN A 407 -6.40 4.27 17.57
CA GLN A 407 -5.63 3.03 17.61
C GLN A 407 -6.08 2.09 18.72
N GLN A 408 -6.47 2.64 19.86
CA GLN A 408 -6.92 1.87 21.03
C GLN A 408 -8.34 1.33 20.91
N HIS A 409 -9.19 2.01 20.11
CA HIS A 409 -10.62 1.72 20.05
C HIS A 409 -11.13 1.26 18.69
N ILE A 410 -10.25 1.22 17.66
CA ILE A 410 -10.62 0.68 16.36
C ILE A 410 -10.86 -0.85 16.47
N PRO A 411 -11.97 -1.38 15.95
CA PRO A 411 -12.26 -2.81 16.02
C PRO A 411 -11.17 -3.66 15.37
N ASP A 412 -10.98 -4.86 15.89
CA ASP A 412 -10.10 -5.87 15.28
C ASP A 412 -10.50 -6.15 13.82
N ASN A 413 -9.52 -6.50 12.98
CA ASN A 413 -9.65 -6.76 11.54
C ASN A 413 -10.18 -5.55 10.74
N SER A 414 -10.02 -4.34 11.26
CA SER A 414 -10.34 -3.13 10.50
C SER A 414 -9.30 -2.83 9.43
N GLN A 415 -9.74 -2.11 8.42
CA GLN A 415 -8.87 -1.51 7.42
C GLN A 415 -9.01 0.02 7.47
N LEU A 416 -7.90 0.70 7.27
CA LEU A 416 -7.83 2.14 7.45
C LEU A 416 -7.05 2.80 6.33
N LEU A 417 -7.69 3.70 5.60
CA LEU A 417 -7.00 4.56 4.65
C LEU A 417 -6.47 5.80 5.36
N VAL A 418 -5.17 6.01 5.29
CA VAL A 418 -4.48 7.19 5.82
C VAL A 418 -4.22 8.16 4.68
N ALA A 419 -4.79 9.37 4.78
CA ALA A 419 -4.60 10.41 3.77
C ALA A 419 -3.14 10.93 3.77
N ASN A 420 -2.78 11.57 2.68
CA ASN A 420 -1.48 12.22 2.54
C ASN A 420 -1.37 13.53 3.35
N SER A 421 -0.38 14.34 3.09
CA SER A 421 -0.06 15.60 3.79
C SER A 421 0.43 15.36 5.22
N MET A 422 -0.17 16.01 6.23
CA MET A 422 0.21 15.79 7.63
C MET A 422 -0.28 14.45 8.15
N THR A 423 -1.47 14.00 7.79
CA THR A 423 -2.08 12.80 8.34
C THR A 423 -1.15 11.59 8.36
N ILE A 424 -0.46 11.26 7.25
CA ILE A 424 0.48 10.13 7.23
C ILE A 424 1.69 10.35 8.15
N ARG A 425 2.11 11.60 8.34
CA ARG A 425 3.22 11.96 9.25
C ARG A 425 2.80 11.83 10.70
N ASP A 426 1.58 12.24 11.01
CA ASP A 426 1.00 12.09 12.35
C ASP A 426 0.84 10.60 12.70
N PHE A 427 0.48 9.76 11.72
CA PHE A 427 0.51 8.30 11.90
C PHE A 427 1.93 7.77 12.12
N ASP A 428 2.93 8.30 11.45
CA ASP A 428 4.32 7.90 11.68
C ASP A 428 4.79 8.18 13.11
N TYR A 429 4.32 9.29 13.71
CA TYR A 429 4.61 9.66 15.09
C TYR A 429 3.79 8.88 16.12
N PHE A 430 2.47 8.74 15.91
CA PHE A 430 1.52 8.39 16.98
C PHE A 430 0.86 7.02 16.81
N TRP A 431 1.05 6.32 15.70
CA TRP A 431 0.59 4.93 15.53
C TRP A 431 1.67 3.97 16.02
N PHE A 432 1.59 3.58 17.30
CA PHE A 432 2.63 2.76 17.92
C PHE A 432 2.56 1.29 17.47
N SER A 433 3.71 0.64 17.54
CA SER A 433 3.86 -0.76 17.19
C SER A 433 3.22 -1.68 18.24
N GLY A 434 2.57 -2.76 17.80
CA GLY A 434 2.03 -3.82 18.66
C GLY A 434 0.69 -3.52 19.33
N GLU A 435 0.00 -2.42 18.97
CA GLU A 435 -1.22 -2.01 19.68
C GLU A 435 -2.51 -2.19 18.86
N SER A 436 -2.43 -2.43 17.55
CA SER A 436 -3.59 -2.68 16.70
C SER A 436 -3.26 -3.68 15.60
N ASP A 437 -4.25 -4.46 15.17
CA ASP A 437 -4.15 -5.36 14.01
C ASP A 437 -4.74 -4.75 12.73
N ALA A 438 -5.18 -3.51 12.76
CA ALA A 438 -5.73 -2.81 11.61
C ALA A 438 -4.73 -2.77 10.43
N VAL A 439 -5.24 -3.03 9.23
CA VAL A 439 -4.44 -2.92 8.00
C VAL A 439 -4.46 -1.48 7.51
N LEU A 440 -3.30 -0.86 7.41
CA LEU A 440 -3.17 0.51 6.95
C LEU A 440 -2.89 0.57 5.45
N TYR A 441 -3.65 1.40 4.76
CA TYR A 441 -3.52 1.71 3.35
C TYR A 441 -3.23 3.20 3.14
N GLY A 442 -2.61 3.54 2.02
CA GLY A 442 -2.39 4.93 1.61
C GLY A 442 -2.21 5.04 0.11
N ASN A 443 -2.42 6.23 -0.44
CA ASN A 443 -2.13 6.55 -1.84
C ASN A 443 -0.73 7.18 -1.91
N ARG A 444 0.30 6.32 -1.90
CA ARG A 444 1.72 6.72 -1.82
C ARG A 444 2.50 6.61 -3.12
N GLY A 445 1.82 6.37 -4.22
CA GLY A 445 2.43 6.38 -5.56
C GLY A 445 2.88 7.77 -5.96
N VAL A 446 1.96 8.74 -5.91
CA VAL A 446 2.20 10.15 -6.26
C VAL A 446 1.87 11.13 -5.13
N ASN A 447 1.40 10.63 -4.00
CA ASN A 447 1.14 11.40 -2.77
C ASN A 447 0.12 12.53 -2.92
N GLY A 448 -0.87 12.39 -3.81
CA GLY A 448 -1.96 13.34 -3.99
C GLY A 448 -2.94 13.36 -2.82
N ILE A 449 -3.68 14.46 -2.66
CA ILE A 449 -4.80 14.56 -1.71
C ILE A 449 -6.15 14.26 -2.36
N ASP A 450 -6.14 14.01 -3.65
CA ASP A 450 -7.29 13.63 -4.46
C ASP A 450 -7.68 12.15 -4.26
N GLY A 451 -8.95 11.83 -4.45
CA GLY A 451 -9.47 10.47 -4.46
C GLY A 451 -9.41 9.69 -3.15
N THR A 452 -9.20 10.36 -2.01
CA THR A 452 -9.07 9.68 -0.70
C THR A 452 -10.38 9.05 -0.25
N VAL A 453 -11.50 9.75 -0.37
CA VAL A 453 -12.84 9.22 -0.04
C VAL A 453 -13.19 8.05 -0.94
N SER A 454 -13.00 8.23 -2.25
CA SER A 454 -13.30 7.22 -3.26
C SER A 454 -12.45 5.96 -3.07
N THR A 455 -11.16 6.10 -2.75
CA THR A 455 -10.28 4.95 -2.45
C THR A 455 -10.76 4.21 -1.19
N ALA A 456 -11.14 4.93 -0.12
CA ALA A 456 -11.65 4.33 1.11
C ALA A 456 -12.97 3.57 0.85
N LEU A 457 -13.87 4.12 0.05
CA LEU A 457 -15.10 3.43 -0.36
C LEU A 457 -14.81 2.18 -1.21
N GLY A 458 -13.76 2.24 -2.04
CA GLY A 458 -13.28 1.07 -2.77
C GLY A 458 -12.75 -0.02 -1.84
N LEU A 459 -12.04 0.33 -0.78
CA LEU A 459 -11.63 -0.63 0.26
C LEU A 459 -12.86 -1.28 0.92
N ALA A 460 -13.90 -0.49 1.25
CA ALA A 460 -15.09 -0.94 1.94
C ALA A 460 -15.89 -2.03 1.20
N THR A 461 -15.62 -2.24 -0.09
CA THR A 461 -16.33 -3.26 -0.91
C THR A 461 -16.06 -4.69 -0.47
N ASN A 462 -15.01 -4.97 0.28
CA ASN A 462 -14.74 -6.30 0.83
C ASN A 462 -15.52 -6.62 2.11
N GLY A 463 -16.34 -5.68 2.60
CA GLY A 463 -17.19 -5.85 3.78
C GLY A 463 -16.48 -5.73 5.13
N GLN A 464 -15.19 -5.44 5.17
CA GLN A 464 -14.46 -5.21 6.43
C GLN A 464 -14.79 -3.82 7.00
N PRO A 465 -14.77 -3.64 8.34
CA PRO A 465 -14.87 -2.33 8.95
C PRO A 465 -13.83 -1.38 8.36
N THR A 466 -14.27 -0.29 7.73
CA THR A 466 -13.40 0.60 6.96
C THR A 466 -13.42 2.00 7.53
N TYR A 467 -12.24 2.55 7.72
CA TYR A 467 -12.00 3.89 8.24
C TYR A 467 -11.17 4.72 7.27
N LEU A 468 -11.42 6.02 7.25
CA LEU A 468 -10.60 7.02 6.57
C LEU A 468 -10.19 8.08 7.59
N VAL A 469 -8.89 8.32 7.75
CA VAL A 469 -8.40 9.50 8.47
C VAL A 469 -7.88 10.50 7.46
N THR A 470 -8.41 11.73 7.49
CA THR A 470 -8.15 12.73 6.47
C THR A 470 -8.20 14.15 7.01
N GLY A 471 -7.48 15.08 6.38
CA GLY A 471 -7.64 16.50 6.61
C GLY A 471 -8.79 17.09 5.79
N ASP A 472 -9.19 18.30 6.15
CA ASP A 472 -10.31 19.06 5.58
C ASP A 472 -10.14 19.30 4.06
N LEU A 473 -8.98 19.76 3.60
CA LEU A 473 -8.75 19.98 2.18
C LEU A 473 -8.77 18.68 1.36
N SER A 474 -8.28 17.58 1.90
CA SER A 474 -8.31 16.29 1.25
C SER A 474 -9.73 15.74 1.14
N LEU A 475 -10.55 15.89 2.19
CA LEU A 475 -11.97 15.56 2.16
C LEU A 475 -12.70 16.42 1.13
N PHE A 476 -12.49 17.73 1.15
CA PHE A 476 -13.10 18.66 0.19
C PHE A 476 -12.78 18.32 -1.26
N HIS A 477 -11.54 17.91 -1.51
CA HIS A 477 -11.08 17.58 -2.86
C HIS A 477 -11.81 16.37 -3.47
N ASP A 478 -12.36 15.47 -2.65
CA ASP A 478 -13.01 14.24 -3.11
C ASP A 478 -14.43 14.03 -2.52
N LEU A 479 -15.13 15.12 -2.19
CA LEU A 479 -16.49 15.05 -1.64
C LEU A 479 -17.47 14.30 -2.57
N ASN A 480 -17.29 14.39 -3.90
CA ASN A 480 -18.15 13.71 -4.86
C ASN A 480 -18.08 12.18 -4.71
N GLY A 481 -16.98 11.64 -4.19
CA GLY A 481 -16.87 10.22 -3.85
C GLY A 481 -17.95 9.72 -2.91
N LEU A 482 -18.47 10.57 -2.02
CA LEU A 482 -19.54 10.20 -1.08
C LEU A 482 -20.84 9.77 -1.76
N ALA A 483 -21.11 10.23 -2.99
CA ALA A 483 -22.35 9.93 -3.69
C ALA A 483 -22.55 8.42 -3.94
N VAL A 484 -21.47 7.68 -4.21
CA VAL A 484 -21.51 6.25 -4.53
C VAL A 484 -21.88 5.39 -3.33
N ALA A 485 -21.55 5.82 -2.12
CA ALA A 485 -21.77 5.06 -0.91
C ALA A 485 -23.25 4.72 -0.68
N LYS A 486 -24.13 5.71 -0.90
CA LYS A 486 -25.58 5.53 -0.77
C LYS A 486 -26.15 4.58 -1.81
N THR A 487 -25.66 4.66 -3.06
CA THR A 487 -26.14 3.83 -4.17
C THR A 487 -25.80 2.36 -3.97
N HIS A 488 -24.65 2.08 -3.34
CA HIS A 488 -24.13 0.72 -3.18
C HIS A 488 -24.10 0.23 -1.73
N ASN A 489 -24.74 0.95 -0.80
CA ASN A 489 -24.83 0.59 0.63
C ASN A 489 -23.45 0.33 1.26
N LEU A 490 -22.46 1.15 0.94
CA LEU A 490 -21.10 1.02 1.47
C LEU A 490 -20.99 1.69 2.84
N ASN A 491 -20.29 1.04 3.76
CA ASN A 491 -20.05 1.55 5.12
C ASN A 491 -18.65 2.13 5.22
N LEU A 492 -18.53 3.37 5.71
CA LEU A 492 -17.26 4.06 5.91
C LEU A 492 -17.35 5.03 7.08
N THR A 493 -16.42 4.92 8.02
CA THR A 493 -16.26 5.95 9.08
C THR A 493 -15.12 6.89 8.69
N ILE A 494 -15.40 8.18 8.58
CA ILE A 494 -14.41 9.21 8.24
C ILE A 494 -14.08 9.99 9.51
N ILE A 495 -12.81 9.95 9.91
CA ILE A 495 -12.22 10.80 10.94
C ILE A 495 -11.64 12.03 10.24
N LEU A 496 -12.31 13.15 10.40
CA LEU A 496 -11.94 14.40 9.74
C LEU A 496 -11.19 15.31 10.72
N HIS A 497 -9.90 15.46 10.55
CA HIS A 497 -9.14 16.53 11.20
C HIS A 497 -9.37 17.83 10.46
N ASN A 498 -10.15 18.73 11.07
CA ASN A 498 -10.48 20.03 10.48
C ASN A 498 -9.65 21.13 11.15
N ASN A 499 -8.55 21.50 10.52
CA ASN A 499 -7.71 22.63 10.94
C ASN A 499 -7.85 23.86 10.02
N ASP A 500 -8.88 23.87 9.19
CA ASP A 500 -9.22 24.92 8.22
C ASP A 500 -8.04 25.28 7.30
N GLY A 501 -7.45 24.26 6.64
CA GLY A 501 -6.49 24.51 5.57
C GLY A 501 -5.27 23.60 5.49
N GLY A 502 -4.25 24.05 4.76
CA GLY A 502 -3.05 23.31 4.44
C GLY A 502 -2.02 23.26 5.57
N GLY A 503 -2.28 22.51 6.65
CA GLY A 503 -1.41 22.41 7.83
C GLY A 503 0.05 22.05 7.54
N ILE A 504 0.32 21.25 6.51
CA ILE A 504 1.69 20.89 6.12
C ILE A 504 2.58 22.11 5.81
N PHE A 505 1.99 23.18 5.29
CA PHE A 505 2.75 24.38 4.91
C PHE A 505 3.24 25.19 6.11
N GLU A 506 2.66 24.98 7.31
CA GLU A 506 3.14 25.58 8.56
C GLU A 506 4.59 25.16 8.92
N TYR A 507 5.02 23.99 8.42
CA TYR A 507 6.35 23.41 8.65
C TYR A 507 7.37 23.81 7.58
N LEU A 508 6.98 24.60 6.57
CA LEU A 508 7.83 24.95 5.45
C LEU A 508 8.37 26.38 5.55
N PRO A 509 9.50 26.70 4.88
CA PRO A 509 10.10 28.05 4.91
C PRO A 509 9.19 29.17 4.41
N GLN A 510 8.11 28.85 3.71
CA GLN A 510 7.14 29.80 3.20
C GLN A 510 6.29 30.45 4.31
N LYS A 511 6.24 29.84 5.51
CA LYS A 511 5.51 30.42 6.65
C LYS A 511 6.02 31.85 6.93
N GLY A 512 5.08 32.78 7.12
CA GLY A 512 5.36 34.17 7.39
C GLY A 512 5.65 35.03 6.14
N THR A 513 5.57 34.48 4.94
CA THR A 513 5.59 35.29 3.70
C THR A 513 4.27 36.01 3.51
N LYS A 514 4.29 37.17 2.83
CA LYS A 514 3.14 38.07 2.66
C LYS A 514 1.86 37.41 2.13
N HIS A 515 1.99 36.34 1.37
CA HIS A 515 0.86 35.67 0.69
C HIS A 515 0.64 34.24 1.20
N PHE A 516 1.17 33.91 2.37
CA PHE A 516 1.14 32.55 2.92
C PHE A 516 -0.29 32.01 3.05
N ASP A 517 -1.19 32.80 3.68
CA ASP A 517 -2.56 32.34 3.92
C ASP A 517 -3.34 32.12 2.62
N TYR A 518 -3.10 32.98 1.61
CA TYR A 518 -3.77 32.89 0.32
C TYR A 518 -3.25 31.74 -0.56
N LEU A 519 -1.93 31.54 -0.61
CA LEU A 519 -1.32 30.59 -1.56
C LEU A 519 -1.06 29.20 -0.96
N PHE A 520 -0.90 29.10 0.35
CA PHE A 520 -0.47 27.86 1.02
C PHE A 520 -1.48 27.36 2.05
N SER A 521 -1.83 28.19 3.03
CA SER A 521 -2.79 27.82 4.07
C SER A 521 -4.18 27.57 3.49
N THR A 522 -4.62 28.41 2.56
CA THR A 522 -5.86 28.26 1.77
C THR A 522 -7.10 27.91 2.59
N SER A 523 -7.27 28.56 3.73
CA SER A 523 -8.46 28.37 4.60
C SER A 523 -9.75 28.57 3.81
N GLN A 524 -10.70 27.63 3.93
CA GLN A 524 -11.95 27.64 3.17
C GLN A 524 -13.17 27.98 4.02
N GLY A 525 -13.10 27.83 5.35
CA GLY A 525 -14.21 28.07 6.25
C GLY A 525 -15.44 27.20 5.97
N LEU A 526 -15.25 25.95 5.55
CA LEU A 526 -16.31 25.06 5.12
C LEU A 526 -17.05 24.42 6.29
N ASP A 527 -18.37 24.31 6.16
CA ASP A 527 -19.23 23.56 7.07
C ASP A 527 -19.45 22.14 6.54
N TYR A 528 -18.75 21.16 7.10
CA TYR A 528 -18.85 19.76 6.70
C TYR A 528 -20.15 19.09 7.14
N SER A 529 -20.89 19.65 8.11
CA SER A 529 -22.24 19.18 8.43
C SER A 529 -23.20 19.37 7.25
N GLY A 530 -23.00 20.46 6.47
CA GLY A 530 -23.72 20.71 5.23
C GLY A 530 -23.39 19.67 4.15
N ALA A 531 -22.13 19.29 4.02
CA ALA A 531 -21.70 18.24 3.10
C ALA A 531 -22.27 16.87 3.51
N ALA A 532 -22.21 16.50 4.78
CA ALA A 532 -22.81 15.27 5.28
C ALA A 532 -24.31 15.19 4.96
N LYS A 533 -25.04 16.27 5.18
CA LYS A 533 -26.47 16.37 4.86
C LYS A 533 -26.73 16.21 3.36
N LEU A 534 -25.91 16.82 2.50
CA LEU A 534 -26.04 16.73 1.03
C LEU A 534 -25.95 15.29 0.54
N TYR A 535 -24.99 14.53 1.05
CA TYR A 535 -24.77 13.14 0.63
C TYR A 535 -25.53 12.11 1.47
N GLY A 536 -26.27 12.54 2.48
CA GLY A 536 -27.04 11.65 3.38
C GLY A 536 -26.16 10.82 4.31
N CYS A 537 -25.02 11.37 4.71
CA CYS A 537 -24.10 10.79 5.68
C CYS A 537 -24.50 11.13 7.11
N GLY A 538 -24.20 10.25 8.08
CA GLY A 538 -24.18 10.60 9.49
C GLY A 538 -23.08 11.65 9.77
N TYR A 539 -23.27 12.44 10.83
CA TYR A 539 -22.31 13.47 11.20
C TYR A 539 -22.28 13.66 12.72
N THR A 540 -21.08 13.65 13.27
CA THR A 540 -20.82 13.99 14.67
C THR A 540 -19.62 14.93 14.75
N LYS A 541 -19.73 16.01 15.50
CA LYS A 541 -18.60 16.89 15.80
C LYS A 541 -18.20 16.70 17.25
N ILE A 542 -16.95 16.36 17.50
CA ILE A 542 -16.38 16.20 18.84
C ILE A 542 -15.31 17.26 19.07
N ILE A 543 -15.29 17.80 20.29
CA ILE A 543 -14.31 18.81 20.71
C ILE A 543 -13.32 18.20 21.70
N ASN A 544 -13.77 17.22 22.47
CA ASN A 544 -12.92 16.46 23.39
C ASN A 544 -12.55 15.11 22.77
N PRO A 545 -11.26 14.80 22.54
CA PRO A 545 -10.81 13.51 22.01
C PRO A 545 -11.31 12.29 22.80
N ASP A 546 -11.54 12.40 24.09
CA ASP A 546 -12.04 11.30 24.95
C ASP A 546 -13.45 10.83 24.54
N GLU A 547 -14.19 11.65 23.79
CA GLU A 547 -15.49 11.28 23.24
C GLU A 547 -15.38 10.30 22.06
N LEU A 548 -14.19 10.21 21.43
CA LEU A 548 -14.01 9.43 20.21
C LEU A 548 -14.33 7.95 20.43
N SER A 549 -13.91 7.36 21.54
CA SER A 549 -14.18 5.95 21.88
C SER A 549 -15.68 5.63 21.90
N SER A 550 -16.46 6.48 22.56
CA SER A 550 -17.92 6.31 22.65
C SER A 550 -18.62 6.53 21.31
N VAL A 551 -18.15 7.50 20.52
CA VAL A 551 -18.69 7.78 19.19
C VAL A 551 -18.37 6.63 18.23
N LEU A 552 -17.15 6.10 18.24
CA LEU A 552 -16.75 4.92 17.42
C LEU A 552 -17.62 3.70 17.73
N ALA A 553 -17.87 3.42 19.03
CA ALA A 553 -18.73 2.31 19.43
C ALA A 553 -20.15 2.43 18.89
N ASN A 554 -20.71 3.64 18.86
CA ASN A 554 -22.06 3.90 18.35
C ASN A 554 -22.08 3.79 16.80
N VAL A 555 -21.12 4.44 16.13
CA VAL A 555 -21.05 4.50 14.65
C VAL A 555 -20.78 3.14 14.05
N SER A 556 -20.02 2.26 14.71
CA SER A 556 -19.73 0.92 14.22
C SER A 556 -20.98 0.05 13.99
N THR A 557 -22.11 0.42 14.57
CA THR A 557 -23.41 -0.26 14.40
C THR A 557 -24.30 0.39 13.34
N GLU A 558 -23.91 1.54 12.81
CA GLU A 558 -24.67 2.27 11.79
C GLU A 558 -24.30 1.83 10.38
N SER A 559 -25.25 1.91 9.46
CA SER A 559 -25.01 1.65 8.04
C SER A 559 -24.77 2.96 7.28
N GLY A 560 -23.93 2.90 6.24
CA GLY A 560 -23.62 4.03 5.39
C GLY A 560 -22.34 4.75 5.80
N VAL A 561 -22.21 6.00 5.38
CA VAL A 561 -21.03 6.82 5.72
C VAL A 561 -21.33 7.69 6.94
N HIS A 562 -20.39 7.74 7.88
CA HIS A 562 -20.44 8.64 9.03
C HIS A 562 -19.17 9.50 9.08
N ILE A 563 -19.34 10.82 9.20
CA ILE A 563 -18.24 11.78 9.34
C ILE A 563 -18.14 12.20 10.81
N ILE A 564 -16.99 11.94 11.42
CA ILE A 564 -16.64 12.42 12.76
C ILE A 564 -15.66 13.58 12.56
N GLU A 565 -16.15 14.82 12.72
CA GLU A 565 -15.32 16.02 12.60
C GLU A 565 -14.67 16.36 13.93
N ILE A 566 -13.35 16.55 13.89
CA ILE A 566 -12.51 16.91 15.02
C ILE A 566 -11.76 18.19 14.65
N PRO A 567 -12.20 19.36 15.17
CA PRO A 567 -11.46 20.60 14.99
C PRO A 567 -10.10 20.52 15.68
N THR A 568 -9.04 20.86 14.95
CA THR A 568 -7.67 20.91 15.47
C THR A 568 -7.02 22.26 15.18
N ASP A 569 -5.94 22.58 15.90
CA ASP A 569 -5.23 23.85 15.75
C ASP A 569 -3.88 23.62 15.07
N ARG A 570 -3.70 24.20 13.88
CA ARG A 570 -2.47 24.07 13.08
C ARG A 570 -1.21 24.56 13.79
N GLU A 571 -1.33 25.65 14.58
CA GLU A 571 -0.18 26.23 15.28
C GLU A 571 0.21 25.38 16.48
N TYR A 572 -0.76 24.82 17.19
CA TYR A 572 -0.51 23.94 18.32
C TYR A 572 0.16 22.64 17.87
N SER A 573 -0.40 21.97 16.87
CA SER A 573 0.16 20.71 16.32
C SER A 573 1.61 20.86 15.83
N ARG A 574 2.00 22.08 15.44
CA ARG A 574 3.40 22.37 15.05
C ARG A 574 4.35 22.51 16.25
N GLN A 575 3.88 22.91 17.41
CA GLN A 575 4.73 23.14 18.59
C GLN A 575 5.12 21.86 19.31
N LEU A 576 4.31 20.83 19.13
CA LEU A 576 4.58 19.46 19.59
C LEU A 576 5.53 18.73 18.65
#